data_a8ee1d56247fe47f00118e588eab0c8f
#
_entry.id   a8ee1d56247fe47f00118e588eab0c8f
#
_cell.length_a   1.000
_cell.length_b   1.000
_cell.length_c   1.000
_cell.angle_alpha   90.00
_cell.angle_beta   90.00
_cell.angle_gamma   90.00
#
_symmetry.space_group_name_H-M   'P 1'
#
loop_
_entity.id
_entity.type
_entity.pdbx_description
1 polymer ?
#
loop_
_entity_poly.entity_id
_entity_poly.type
_entity_poly.pdbx_seq_one_letter_code
_entity_poly.pdbx_strand_id
1 'polypeptide(L)'
;EMCIRDRRYAWKATVKEGKLAEYKRRHDEIWPEMVDVLKEAGICNYSIWNVGNELFGYYECEKGAEFAAKVQAESPVVDRWNEYMKDVMVMEMDPVTGAQPKLVEVFRLD
;
A
#
# COMPACT_ATOMS: atom_id res chain seq x y z
N GLU A 1 11.29 22.05 5.37
CA GLU A 1 9.94 21.50 5.41
C GLU A 1 9.66 20.67 4.16
N MET A 2 9.01 19.54 4.35
CA MET A 2 8.72 18.61 3.28
C MET A 2 7.57 19.11 2.40
N CYS A 3 7.73 19.00 1.07
CA CYS A 3 6.66 19.30 0.13
C CYS A 3 5.50 18.34 0.35
N ILE A 4 4.26 18.83 0.23
CA ILE A 4 3.08 17.99 0.43
C ILE A 4 3.06 16.80 -0.54
N ARG A 5 3.64 16.97 -1.73
CA ARG A 5 3.76 15.90 -2.72
C ARG A 5 4.56 14.72 -2.18
N ASP A 6 5.59 14.99 -1.36
CA ASP A 6 6.44 13.96 -0.77
C ASP A 6 5.76 13.21 0.37
N ARG A 7 4.63 13.72 0.86
CA ARG A 7 3.87 13.12 1.96
C ARG A 7 2.69 12.30 1.49
N ARG A 8 2.45 12.25 0.18
CA ARG A 8 1.33 11.53 -0.43
C ARG A 8 1.87 10.44 -1.33
N TYR A 9 1.23 9.27 -1.26
CA TYR A 9 1.64 8.12 -2.05
C TYR A 9 0.42 7.40 -2.58
N ALA A 10 0.43 7.06 -3.85
CA ALA A 10 -0.62 6.27 -4.47
C ALA A 10 0.02 5.14 -5.27
N TRP A 11 -0.61 3.97 -5.24
CA TRP A 11 -0.07 2.79 -5.90
C TRP A 11 -1.17 2.01 -6.61
N LYS A 12 -0.76 1.12 -7.51
CA LYS A 12 -1.66 0.27 -8.27
C LYS A 12 -1.28 -1.20 -8.04
N ALA A 13 -2.30 -2.06 -7.97
CA ALA A 13 -2.09 -3.49 -7.90
C ALA A 13 -3.25 -4.20 -8.60
N THR A 14 -3.18 -5.52 -8.70
CA THR A 14 -4.22 -6.31 -9.35
C THR A 14 -4.56 -7.49 -8.44
N VAL A 15 -5.87 -7.74 -8.28
CA VAL A 15 -6.36 -8.92 -7.56
C VAL A 15 -6.53 -10.04 -8.57
N LYS A 16 -6.21 -11.27 -8.17
CA LYS A 16 -6.44 -12.43 -9.01
C LYS A 16 -7.93 -12.61 -9.25
N GLU A 17 -8.29 -13.09 -10.43
CA GLU A 17 -9.68 -13.26 -10.80
C GLU A 17 -10.43 -14.11 -9.78
N GLY A 18 -11.62 -13.62 -9.38
CA GLY A 18 -12.47 -14.31 -8.41
C GLY A 18 -12.03 -14.16 -6.95
N LYS A 19 -11.00 -13.36 -6.69
CA LYS A 19 -10.44 -13.21 -5.33
C LYS A 19 -10.72 -11.85 -4.69
N LEU A 20 -11.46 -10.99 -5.34
CA LEU A 20 -11.71 -9.65 -4.81
C LEU A 20 -12.41 -9.67 -3.45
N ALA A 21 -13.41 -10.54 -3.29
CA ALA A 21 -14.13 -10.65 -2.01
C ALA A 21 -13.21 -11.11 -0.89
N GLU A 22 -12.31 -12.05 -1.20
CA GLU A 22 -11.33 -12.54 -0.22
C GLU A 22 -10.32 -11.45 0.13
N TYR A 23 -9.87 -10.66 -0.86
CA TYR A 23 -8.98 -9.53 -0.63
C TYR A 23 -9.61 -8.55 0.36
N LYS A 24 -10.89 -8.19 0.11
CA LYS A 24 -11.60 -7.27 0.99
C LYS A 24 -11.75 -7.84 2.40
N ARG A 25 -12.12 -9.13 2.51
CA ARG A 25 -12.28 -9.77 3.81
C ARG A 25 -10.98 -9.73 4.61
N ARG A 26 -9.84 -10.01 3.97
CA ARG A 26 -8.55 -10.00 4.66
C ARG A 26 -8.17 -8.60 5.15
N HIS A 27 -8.55 -7.56 4.40
CA HIS A 27 -8.30 -6.19 4.83
C HIS A 27 -9.26 -5.76 5.95
N ASP A 28 -10.50 -6.22 5.93
CA ASP A 28 -11.44 -5.95 7.01
C ASP A 28 -10.97 -6.60 8.31
N GLU A 29 -10.21 -7.67 8.21
CA GLU A 29 -9.65 -8.40 9.36
C GLU A 29 -8.13 -8.24 9.42
N ILE A 30 -7.63 -7.07 9.01
CA ILE A 30 -6.19 -6.81 8.99
C ILE A 30 -5.56 -7.08 10.36
N TRP A 31 -4.36 -7.64 10.35
CA TRP A 31 -3.66 -7.99 11.59
C TRP A 31 -3.35 -6.74 12.43
N PRO A 32 -3.57 -6.78 13.74
CA PRO A 32 -3.19 -5.65 14.61
C PRO A 32 -1.73 -5.27 14.48
N GLU A 33 -0.84 -6.26 14.32
CA GLU A 33 0.60 -6.03 14.10
C GLU A 33 0.85 -5.22 12.84
N MET A 34 0.08 -5.49 11.78
CA MET A 34 0.22 -4.78 10.52
C MET A 34 -0.23 -3.33 10.67
N VAL A 35 -1.31 -3.09 11.41
CA VAL A 35 -1.77 -1.74 11.72
C VAL A 35 -0.70 -0.99 12.50
N ASP A 36 -0.04 -1.66 13.45
CA ASP A 36 1.02 -1.05 14.24
C ASP A 36 2.20 -0.61 13.36
N VAL A 37 2.58 -1.45 12.38
CA VAL A 37 3.65 -1.10 11.46
C VAL A 37 3.29 0.13 10.63
N LEU A 38 2.04 0.19 10.13
CA LEU A 38 1.60 1.34 9.35
C LEU A 38 1.64 2.62 10.18
N LYS A 39 1.24 2.55 11.45
CA LYS A 39 1.29 3.69 12.35
C LYS A 39 2.73 4.11 12.65
N GLU A 40 3.62 3.16 12.86
CA GLU A 40 5.04 3.43 13.05
C GLU A 40 5.65 4.14 11.84
N ALA A 41 5.19 3.76 10.65
CA ALA A 41 5.63 4.39 9.42
C ALA A 41 5.08 5.81 9.26
N GLY A 42 4.18 6.24 10.15
CA GLY A 42 3.57 7.56 10.07
C GLY A 42 2.45 7.66 9.05
N ILE A 43 1.96 6.52 8.60
CA ILE A 43 0.90 6.48 7.58
C ILE A 43 -0.45 6.84 8.19
N CYS A 44 -1.19 7.68 7.50
CA CYS A 44 -2.55 8.07 7.88
C CYS A 44 -3.38 8.27 6.62
N ASN A 45 -4.69 8.39 6.80
CA ASN A 45 -5.63 8.60 5.69
C ASN A 45 -5.42 7.60 4.55
N TYR A 46 -5.23 6.33 4.93
CA TYR A 46 -5.00 5.26 3.98
C TYR A 46 -6.32 4.70 3.48
N SER A 47 -6.50 4.65 2.18
CA SER A 47 -7.68 4.04 1.57
C SER A 47 -7.29 3.25 0.34
N ILE A 48 -8.05 2.22 0.04
CA ILE A 48 -7.83 1.37 -1.12
C ILE A 48 -9.15 1.28 -1.88
N TRP A 49 -9.08 1.49 -3.19
CA TRP A 49 -10.24 1.52 -4.08
C TRP A 49 -10.04 0.51 -5.20
N ASN A 50 -11.11 0.07 -5.82
CA ASN A 50 -10.99 -0.87 -6.93
C ASN A 50 -11.90 -0.51 -8.10
N VAL A 51 -11.46 -0.92 -9.29
CA VAL A 51 -12.29 -0.97 -10.49
C VAL A 51 -12.08 -2.37 -11.05
N GLY A 52 -13.12 -3.22 -10.97
CA GLY A 52 -12.94 -4.63 -11.32
C GLY A 52 -11.86 -5.26 -10.43
N ASN A 53 -10.87 -5.87 -11.05
CA ASN A 53 -9.77 -6.49 -10.32
C ASN A 53 -8.56 -5.55 -10.14
N GLU A 54 -8.66 -4.30 -10.59
CA GLU A 54 -7.59 -3.34 -10.42
C GLU A 54 -7.78 -2.57 -9.12
N LEU A 55 -6.71 -2.45 -8.35
CA LEU A 55 -6.70 -1.77 -7.05
C LEU A 55 -5.91 -0.48 -7.14
N PHE A 56 -6.36 0.52 -6.41
CA PHE A 56 -5.70 1.81 -6.30
C PHE A 56 -5.63 2.17 -4.83
N GLY A 57 -4.42 2.30 -4.30
CA GLY A 57 -4.23 2.65 -2.91
C GLY A 57 -3.70 4.07 -2.78
N TYR A 58 -4.09 4.74 -1.69
CA TYR A 58 -3.64 6.09 -1.39
C TYR A 58 -3.41 6.23 0.10
N TYR A 59 -2.29 6.82 0.47
CA TYR A 59 -2.07 7.19 1.86
C TYR A 59 -1.25 8.47 1.97
N GLU A 60 -1.26 9.02 3.17
CA GLU A 60 -0.46 10.20 3.51
C GLU A 60 0.51 9.83 4.62
N CYS A 61 1.65 10.50 4.65
CA CYS A 61 2.64 10.28 5.68
C CYS A 61 3.37 11.60 5.94
N GLU A 62 3.21 12.12 7.15
CA GLU A 62 3.85 13.39 7.53
C GLU A 62 5.37 13.32 7.52
N LYS A 63 5.92 12.12 7.71
CA LYS A 63 7.36 11.90 7.67
C LYS A 63 7.89 11.63 6.26
N GLY A 64 7.00 11.60 5.27
CA GLY A 64 7.35 11.38 3.88
C GLY A 64 7.15 9.96 3.43
N ALA A 65 6.80 9.81 2.13
CA ALA A 65 6.56 8.50 1.53
C ALA A 65 7.81 7.62 1.54
N GLU A 66 8.99 8.22 1.41
CA GLU A 66 10.24 7.46 1.46
C GLU A 66 10.46 6.83 2.83
N PHE A 67 10.16 7.56 3.91
CA PHE A 67 10.25 7.03 5.26
C PHE A 67 9.27 5.88 5.45
N ALA A 68 8.03 6.06 4.99
CA ALA A 68 7.01 5.02 5.09
C ALA A 68 7.43 3.75 4.33
N ALA A 69 7.98 3.92 3.13
CA ALA A 69 8.45 2.80 2.31
C ALA A 69 9.59 2.06 3.01
N LYS A 70 10.52 2.79 3.63
CA LYS A 70 11.65 2.19 4.33
C LYS A 70 11.18 1.36 5.53
N VAL A 71 10.27 1.90 6.34
CA VAL A 71 9.75 1.18 7.51
C VAL A 71 9.08 -0.12 7.07
N GLN A 72 8.27 -0.06 6.02
CA GLN A 72 7.58 -1.24 5.51
C GLN A 72 8.56 -2.26 4.93
N ALA A 73 9.56 -1.81 4.19
CA ALA A 73 10.55 -2.70 3.57
C ALA A 73 11.38 -3.45 4.61
N GLU A 74 11.59 -2.85 5.78
CA GLU A 74 12.40 -3.44 6.84
C GLU A 74 11.58 -4.26 7.83
N SER A 75 10.26 -4.31 7.67
CA SER A 75 9.38 -4.97 8.64
C SER A 75 9.14 -6.44 8.30
N PRO A 76 9.44 -7.36 9.22
CA PRO A 76 9.09 -8.78 9.01
C PRO A 76 7.57 -9.01 9.02
N VAL A 77 6.81 -8.14 9.65
CA VAL A 77 5.34 -8.22 9.64
C VAL A 77 4.81 -7.99 8.22
N VAL A 78 5.36 -6.99 7.52
CA VAL A 78 4.98 -6.70 6.14
C VAL A 78 5.35 -7.87 5.23
N ASP A 79 6.52 -8.47 5.44
CA ASP A 79 6.94 -9.64 4.67
C ASP A 79 5.94 -10.78 4.84
N ARG A 80 5.50 -11.05 6.07
CA ARG A 80 4.50 -12.10 6.34
C ARG A 80 3.15 -11.75 5.73
N TRP A 81 2.76 -10.49 5.77
CA TRP A 81 1.52 -10.02 5.16
C TRP A 81 1.54 -10.22 3.65
N ASN A 82 2.65 -9.87 3.00
CA ASN A 82 2.79 -10.04 1.57
C ASN A 82 2.72 -11.53 1.18
N GLU A 83 3.34 -12.39 1.97
CA GLU A 83 3.27 -13.83 1.73
C GLU A 83 1.85 -14.34 1.90
N TYR A 84 1.14 -13.84 2.92
CA TYR A 84 -0.26 -14.19 3.17
C TYR A 84 -1.16 -13.76 2.01
N MET A 85 -0.89 -12.62 1.39
CA MET A 85 -1.73 -12.06 0.32
C MET A 85 -1.39 -12.62 -1.06
N LYS A 86 -0.36 -13.42 -1.16
CA LYS A 86 0.18 -13.91 -2.43
C LYS A 86 -0.83 -14.69 -3.27
N ASP A 87 -1.73 -15.42 -2.64
CA ASP A 87 -2.72 -16.23 -3.33
C ASP A 87 -3.93 -15.43 -3.82
N VAL A 88 -4.09 -14.18 -3.39
CA VAL A 88 -5.21 -13.33 -3.83
C VAL A 88 -4.77 -12.16 -4.69
N MET A 89 -3.48 -11.85 -4.74
CA MET A 89 -2.95 -10.72 -5.50
C MET A 89 -1.96 -11.16 -6.56
N VAL A 90 -1.97 -10.43 -7.68
CA VAL A 90 -0.90 -10.53 -8.67
C VAL A 90 0.24 -9.65 -8.14
N MET A 91 1.39 -10.26 -7.89
CA MET A 91 2.54 -9.53 -7.33
C MET A 91 3.35 -8.86 -8.42
N GLU A 92 2.85 -7.72 -8.90
CA GLU A 92 3.52 -6.91 -9.91
C GLU A 92 4.47 -5.93 -9.22
N MET A 93 5.62 -6.43 -8.82
CA MET A 93 6.62 -5.62 -8.14
C MET A 93 7.64 -5.07 -9.11
N ASP A 94 8.08 -3.83 -8.87
CA ASP A 94 9.18 -3.25 -9.62
C ASP A 94 10.45 -4.08 -9.34
N PRO A 95 11.12 -4.59 -10.38
CA PRO A 95 12.29 -5.44 -10.18
C PRO A 95 13.47 -4.72 -9.53
N VAL A 96 13.50 -3.40 -9.58
CA VAL A 96 14.59 -2.61 -8.98
C VAL A 96 14.29 -2.28 -7.53
N THR A 97 13.09 -1.81 -7.22
CA THR A 97 12.73 -1.33 -5.88
C THR A 97 12.00 -2.38 -5.04
N GLY A 98 11.45 -3.41 -5.67
CA GLY A 98 10.65 -4.42 -4.99
C GLY A 98 9.30 -3.88 -4.55
N ALA A 99 8.90 -2.71 -5.02
CA ALA A 99 7.66 -2.07 -4.64
C ALA A 99 6.60 -2.22 -5.73
N GLN A 100 5.35 -2.03 -5.35
CA GLN A 100 4.23 -2.00 -6.29
C GLN A 100 4.34 -0.77 -7.20
N PRO A 101 3.75 -0.81 -8.41
CA PRO A 101 3.78 0.34 -9.29
C PRO A 101 3.23 1.58 -8.59
N LYS A 102 3.98 2.67 -8.67
CA LYS A 102 3.61 3.94 -8.07
C LYS A 102 2.81 4.77 -9.08
N LEU A 103 1.71 5.35 -8.62
CA LEU A 103 0.94 6.27 -9.45
C LEU A 103 1.59 7.66 -9.40
N VAL A 104 1.55 8.35 -10.52
CA VAL A 104 2.10 9.69 -10.62
C VAL A 104 0.96 10.69 -10.55
N GLU A 105 1.06 11.66 -9.64
CA GLU A 105 0.05 12.71 -9.53
C GLU A 105 0.15 13.63 -10.74
N VAL A 106 -0.94 13.77 -11.49
CA VAL A 106 -0.98 14.62 -12.68
C VAL A 106 -1.79 15.89 -12.45
N PHE A 107 -2.53 15.99 -11.37
CA PHE A 107 -3.31 17.17 -11.01
C PHE A 107 -3.69 17.14 -9.54
N ARG A 108 -3.67 18.30 -8.92
CA ARG A 108 -4.15 18.44 -7.53
C ARG A 108 -4.76 19.83 -7.36
N LEU A 109 -5.91 19.88 -6.72
CA LEU A 109 -6.58 21.11 -6.33
C LEU A 109 -6.63 21.18 -4.81
N ASP A 110 -6.10 22.21 -4.24
CA ASP A 110 -6.15 22.44 -2.78
C ASP A 110 -7.47 23.11 -2.38
#